data_9625de56f3361b8f906743e158899119
#
_entry.id   9625de56f3361b8f906743e158899119
#
_cell.length_a   1.000
_cell.length_b   1.000
_cell.length_c   1.000
_cell.angle_alpha   90.00
_cell.angle_beta   90.00
_cell.angle_gamma   90.00
#
_symmetry.space_group_name_H-M   'P 1'
#
loop_
_entity.id
_entity.type
_entity.pdbx_description
1 polymer ?
#
loop_
_entity_poly.entity_id
_entity_poly.type
_entity_poly.pdbx_seq_one_letter_code
_entity_poly.pdbx_strand_id
1 'polypeptide(L)'
;CIRDRFYFKGFGKHEDAAFRGRGLDVCLDVKDINLIHWLNANSFRTSHYPYAEEMYQLCDREGIVVIDETPAVGIGAGDKIDPYKTFHIREHHEQVLREMIARDKNHPCVVMWSMGNEPDTEHFPESAYDYWHSLYELTHSLDPADRPVTFVCCQNNYERDLVTRTMDVVCVNRYYGWYNLSGDLDAACYALNLSLIHISEPTR
;
A
#
# COMPACT_ATOMS: atom_id res chain seq x y z
N CYS A 1 26.09 0.16 -12.42
CA CYS A 1 25.18 -0.92 -12.85
C CYS A 1 23.76 -0.52 -12.54
N ILE A 2 22.88 -0.50 -13.53
CA ILE A 2 21.47 -0.04 -13.40
C ILE A 2 20.59 -1.09 -12.67
N ARG A 3 21.18 -2.16 -12.15
CA ARG A 3 20.45 -3.31 -11.56
C ARG A 3 19.88 -3.08 -10.17
N ASP A 4 20.22 -1.96 -9.53
CA ASP A 4 19.91 -1.75 -8.11
C ASP A 4 18.73 -0.82 -7.87
N ARG A 5 18.05 -0.35 -8.94
CA ARG A 5 16.92 0.57 -8.83
C ARG A 5 15.82 0.17 -9.79
N PHE A 6 14.62 0.00 -9.24
CA PHE A 6 13.39 -0.14 -10.01
C PHE A 6 12.53 1.13 -9.84
N TYR A 7 12.01 1.63 -10.94
CA TYR A 7 11.11 2.77 -10.92
C TYR A 7 9.67 2.31 -11.18
N PHE A 8 8.84 2.40 -10.17
CA PHE A 8 7.42 2.08 -10.26
C PHE A 8 6.70 3.17 -11.08
N LYS A 9 6.26 2.81 -12.28
CA LYS A 9 5.38 3.61 -13.13
C LYS A 9 3.99 3.00 -13.06
N GLY A 10 3.25 3.29 -12.01
CA GLY A 10 2.01 2.60 -11.75
C GLY A 10 1.01 3.42 -10.97
N PHE A 11 -0.01 2.75 -10.51
CA PHE A 11 -1.15 3.36 -9.81
C PHE A 11 -1.77 2.36 -8.82
N GLY A 12 -2.65 2.86 -7.92
CA GLY A 12 -3.56 2.00 -7.18
C GLY A 12 -4.66 1.52 -8.13
N LYS A 13 -4.81 0.20 -8.26
CA LYS A 13 -5.87 -0.41 -9.07
C LYS A 13 -7.00 -0.89 -8.15
N HIS A 14 -8.21 -0.99 -8.68
CA HIS A 14 -9.31 -1.72 -8.06
C HIS A 14 -9.74 -2.90 -8.95
N GLU A 15 -10.17 -4.00 -8.33
CA GLU A 15 -10.69 -5.19 -9.02
C GLU A 15 -12.21 -5.12 -9.12
N ASP A 16 -12.71 -4.03 -9.72
CA ASP A 16 -14.14 -3.78 -9.86
C ASP A 16 -14.57 -3.83 -11.32
N ALA A 17 -15.61 -4.61 -11.61
CA ALA A 17 -16.22 -4.72 -12.92
C ALA A 17 -17.64 -4.11 -12.91
N ALA A 18 -18.00 -3.39 -13.97
CA ALA A 18 -19.29 -2.69 -14.05
C ALA A 18 -20.51 -3.62 -13.90
N PHE A 19 -20.38 -4.88 -14.31
CA PHE A 19 -21.49 -5.85 -14.26
C PHE A 19 -21.32 -6.96 -13.23
N ARG A 20 -20.11 -7.17 -12.73
CA ARG A 20 -19.79 -8.27 -11.81
C ARG A 20 -19.32 -7.82 -10.43
N GLY A 21 -19.21 -6.51 -10.22
CA GLY A 21 -18.61 -5.98 -9.01
C GLY A 21 -17.19 -6.54 -8.83
N ARG A 22 -16.91 -7.15 -7.70
CA ARG A 22 -15.63 -7.82 -7.41
C ARG A 22 -15.58 -9.30 -7.83
N GLY A 23 -16.54 -9.75 -8.59
CA GLY A 23 -16.51 -11.11 -9.16
C GLY A 23 -15.47 -11.21 -10.25
N LEU A 24 -14.80 -12.36 -10.33
CA LEU A 24 -13.78 -12.63 -11.34
C LEU A 24 -14.29 -12.38 -12.76
N ASP A 25 -13.56 -11.57 -13.51
CA ASP A 25 -13.79 -11.30 -14.93
C ASP A 25 -12.47 -11.29 -15.70
N VAL A 26 -12.03 -12.48 -16.12
CA VAL A 26 -10.75 -12.67 -16.82
C VAL A 26 -10.65 -11.84 -18.10
N CYS A 27 -11.78 -11.58 -18.78
CA CYS A 27 -11.77 -10.73 -19.97
C CYS A 27 -11.46 -9.27 -19.62
N LEU A 28 -11.99 -8.79 -18.50
CA LEU A 28 -11.66 -7.45 -17.99
C LEU A 28 -10.20 -7.39 -17.51
N ASP A 29 -9.72 -8.42 -16.83
CA ASP A 29 -8.33 -8.50 -16.37
C ASP A 29 -7.34 -8.39 -17.54
N VAL A 30 -7.59 -9.13 -18.62
CA VAL A 30 -6.78 -9.02 -19.85
C VAL A 30 -6.86 -7.62 -20.45
N LYS A 31 -8.03 -7.00 -20.46
CA LYS A 31 -8.20 -5.61 -20.92
C LYS A 31 -7.41 -4.64 -20.04
N ASP A 32 -7.45 -4.82 -18.74
CA ASP A 32 -6.71 -3.96 -17.79
C ASP A 32 -5.20 -4.08 -18.00
N ILE A 33 -4.67 -5.28 -18.20
CA ILE A 33 -3.25 -5.48 -18.54
C ILE A 33 -2.90 -4.75 -19.85
N ASN A 34 -3.73 -4.85 -20.88
CA ASN A 34 -3.50 -4.13 -22.13
C ASN A 34 -3.52 -2.60 -21.94
N LEU A 35 -4.38 -2.09 -21.04
CA LEU A 35 -4.41 -0.66 -20.70
C LEU A 35 -3.17 -0.25 -19.90
N ILE A 36 -2.66 -1.09 -18.99
CA ILE A 36 -1.40 -0.86 -18.28
C ILE A 36 -0.26 -0.69 -19.28
N HIS A 37 -0.14 -1.59 -20.25
CA HIS A 37 0.87 -1.47 -21.32
C HIS A 37 0.68 -0.23 -22.18
N TRP A 38 -0.56 0.07 -22.55
CA TRP A 38 -0.88 1.25 -23.36
C TRP A 38 -0.49 2.56 -22.65
N LEU A 39 -0.66 2.62 -21.31
CA LEU A 39 -0.21 3.75 -20.48
C LEU A 39 1.31 3.79 -20.26
N ASN A 40 2.06 2.81 -20.78
CA ASN A 40 3.47 2.61 -20.47
C ASN A 40 3.74 2.49 -18.96
N ALA A 41 2.78 1.94 -18.23
CA ALA A 41 2.92 1.59 -16.83
C ALA A 41 3.56 0.19 -16.71
N ASN A 42 4.21 -0.08 -15.57
CA ASN A 42 4.89 -1.34 -15.30
C ASN A 42 4.48 -1.97 -13.96
N SER A 43 3.57 -1.34 -13.23
CA SER A 43 3.25 -1.74 -11.86
C SER A 43 1.88 -1.24 -11.43
N PHE A 44 1.33 -1.90 -10.42
CA PHE A 44 0.19 -1.39 -9.65
C PHE A 44 0.21 -1.91 -8.21
N ARG A 45 -0.57 -1.26 -7.34
CA ARG A 45 -0.90 -1.75 -6.00
C ARG A 45 -2.32 -2.29 -6.01
N THR A 46 -2.52 -3.45 -5.38
CA THR A 46 -3.85 -4.07 -5.24
C THR A 46 -4.69 -3.32 -4.20
N SER A 47 -5.12 -2.10 -4.53
CA SER A 47 -5.93 -1.26 -3.64
C SER A 47 -7.33 -1.84 -3.49
N HIS A 48 -7.82 -2.18 -2.33
CA HIS A 48 -7.17 -2.28 -1.02
C HIS A 48 -7.46 -3.68 -0.47
N TYR A 49 -7.08 -4.71 -1.18
CA TYR A 49 -7.33 -6.13 -0.87
C TYR A 49 -6.57 -7.03 -1.85
N PRO A 50 -6.24 -8.26 -1.47
CA PRO A 50 -5.66 -9.23 -2.41
C PRO A 50 -6.63 -9.52 -3.57
N TYR A 51 -6.11 -9.55 -4.79
CA TYR A 51 -6.90 -9.81 -6.00
C TYR A 51 -7.07 -11.29 -6.29
N ALA A 52 -7.83 -11.62 -7.32
CA ALA A 52 -7.94 -12.98 -7.83
C ALA A 52 -6.57 -13.48 -8.33
N GLU A 53 -6.24 -14.73 -8.10
CA GLU A 53 -4.95 -15.34 -8.45
C GLU A 53 -4.66 -15.26 -9.95
N GLU A 54 -5.71 -15.27 -10.78
CA GLU A 54 -5.64 -15.12 -12.23
C GLU A 54 -5.00 -13.78 -12.65
N MET A 55 -5.22 -12.70 -11.89
CA MET A 55 -4.58 -11.41 -12.13
C MET A 55 -3.07 -11.49 -11.90
N TYR A 56 -2.61 -12.17 -10.84
CA TYR A 56 -1.18 -12.36 -10.59
C TYR A 56 -0.53 -13.23 -11.66
N GLN A 57 -1.21 -14.29 -12.12
CA GLN A 57 -0.75 -15.13 -13.23
C GLN A 57 -0.61 -14.33 -14.53
N LEU A 58 -1.52 -13.39 -14.80
CA LEU A 58 -1.41 -12.46 -15.91
C LEU A 58 -0.20 -11.54 -15.75
N CYS A 59 -0.02 -10.95 -14.55
CA CYS A 59 1.11 -10.08 -14.26
C CYS A 59 2.46 -10.81 -14.38
N ASP A 60 2.55 -12.05 -13.93
CA ASP A 60 3.75 -12.90 -14.07
C ASP A 60 4.15 -13.07 -15.54
N ARG A 61 3.17 -13.29 -16.43
CA ARG A 61 3.43 -13.47 -17.87
C ARG A 61 3.79 -12.16 -18.57
N GLU A 62 3.15 -11.08 -18.19
CA GLU A 62 3.25 -9.79 -18.87
C GLU A 62 4.33 -8.87 -18.28
N GLY A 63 4.99 -9.29 -17.20
CA GLY A 63 6.07 -8.54 -16.58
C GLY A 63 5.60 -7.28 -15.84
N ILE A 64 4.36 -7.26 -15.36
CA ILE A 64 3.83 -6.19 -14.52
C ILE A 64 4.11 -6.53 -13.06
N VAL A 65 4.75 -5.63 -12.31
CA VAL A 65 5.02 -5.89 -10.90
C VAL A 65 3.89 -5.37 -10.00
N VAL A 66 3.67 -6.07 -8.90
CA VAL A 66 2.55 -5.86 -8.00
C VAL A 66 3.04 -5.57 -6.58
N ILE A 67 2.46 -4.55 -5.96
CA ILE A 67 2.48 -4.35 -4.52
C ILE A 67 1.18 -4.95 -3.99
N ASP A 68 1.28 -6.05 -3.26
CA ASP A 68 0.12 -6.81 -2.79
C ASP A 68 -0.31 -6.32 -1.41
N GLU A 69 -1.61 -5.99 -1.25
CA GLU A 69 -2.11 -5.26 -0.08
C GLU A 69 -3.20 -6.02 0.66
N THR A 70 -3.14 -5.99 1.99
CA THR A 70 -4.21 -6.50 2.85
C THR A 70 -5.42 -5.55 2.87
N PRO A 71 -6.64 -6.04 3.23
CA PRO A 71 -7.85 -5.21 3.24
C PRO A 71 -7.96 -4.28 4.46
N ALA A 72 -6.87 -3.88 5.06
CA ALA A 72 -6.83 -2.97 6.21
C ALA A 72 -6.82 -1.51 5.75
N VAL A 73 -8.00 -0.90 5.65
CA VAL A 73 -8.17 0.48 5.16
C VAL A 73 -8.72 1.37 6.26
N GLY A 74 -8.08 2.53 6.47
CA GLY A 74 -8.61 3.61 7.31
C GLY A 74 -8.85 3.20 8.77
N ILE A 75 -7.98 2.37 9.34
CA ILE A 75 -8.08 2.00 10.76
C ILE A 75 -7.90 3.25 11.60
N GLY A 76 -9.00 3.81 12.08
CA GLY A 76 -9.03 5.04 12.87
C GLY A 76 -10.41 5.28 13.46
N ALA A 77 -10.46 6.04 14.55
CA ALA A 77 -11.71 6.40 15.24
C ALA A 77 -11.63 7.82 15.84
N GLY A 78 -10.74 8.65 15.31
CA GLY A 78 -10.44 9.99 15.82
C GLY A 78 -9.69 9.98 17.15
N ASP A 79 -9.64 11.12 17.82
CA ASP A 79 -8.80 11.37 18.99
C ASP A 79 -9.31 10.77 20.32
N LYS A 80 -10.52 10.22 20.35
CA LYS A 80 -11.18 9.75 21.58
C LYS A 80 -11.14 8.24 21.79
N ILE A 81 -10.96 7.47 20.74
CA ILE A 81 -11.02 6.00 20.79
C ILE A 81 -9.75 5.45 20.14
N ASP A 82 -8.97 4.70 20.90
CA ASP A 82 -7.81 3.99 20.39
C ASP A 82 -8.28 2.76 19.57
N PRO A 83 -8.21 2.78 18.24
CA PRO A 83 -8.74 1.70 17.41
C PRO A 83 -7.95 0.42 17.57
N TYR A 84 -6.67 0.51 17.85
CA TYR A 84 -5.76 -0.63 17.97
C TYR A 84 -6.03 -1.47 19.22
N LYS A 85 -6.59 -0.86 20.27
CA LYS A 85 -7.01 -1.54 21.49
C LYS A 85 -8.48 -1.94 21.48
N THR A 86 -9.33 -1.20 20.76
CA THR A 86 -10.78 -1.31 20.88
C THR A 86 -11.40 -2.20 19.82
N PHE A 87 -10.87 -2.21 18.60
CA PHE A 87 -11.49 -2.94 17.48
C PHE A 87 -11.20 -4.44 17.47
N HIS A 88 -10.20 -4.90 18.24
CA HIS A 88 -9.84 -6.31 18.35
C HIS A 88 -9.59 -7.02 17.00
N ILE A 89 -8.96 -6.30 16.06
CA ILE A 89 -8.77 -6.77 14.67
C ILE A 89 -7.39 -7.40 14.42
N ARG A 90 -6.47 -7.38 15.39
CA ARG A 90 -5.08 -7.83 15.23
C ARG A 90 -5.00 -9.29 14.76
N GLU A 91 -5.64 -10.20 15.46
CA GLU A 91 -5.62 -11.63 15.14
C GLU A 91 -6.13 -11.91 13.72
N HIS A 92 -7.20 -11.23 13.34
CA HIS A 92 -7.74 -11.34 11.99
C HIS A 92 -6.77 -10.79 10.94
N HIS A 93 -6.12 -9.65 11.20
CA HIS A 93 -5.13 -9.08 10.29
C HIS A 93 -3.91 -9.99 10.14
N GLU A 94 -3.41 -10.58 11.23
CA GLU A 94 -2.35 -11.58 11.19
C GLU A 94 -2.74 -12.80 10.37
N GLN A 95 -3.98 -13.29 10.52
CA GLN A 95 -4.50 -14.38 9.70
C GLN A 95 -4.50 -14.01 8.21
N VAL A 96 -5.01 -12.84 7.86
CA VAL A 96 -5.03 -12.35 6.47
C VAL A 96 -3.62 -12.29 5.88
N LEU A 97 -2.64 -11.77 6.61
CA LEU A 97 -1.24 -11.74 6.19
C LEU A 97 -0.69 -13.15 5.92
N ARG A 98 -0.97 -14.11 6.81
CA ARG A 98 -0.53 -15.50 6.65
C ARG A 98 -1.13 -16.13 5.38
N GLU A 99 -2.42 -15.93 5.16
CA GLU A 99 -3.13 -16.49 4.00
C GLU A 99 -2.68 -15.84 2.69
N MET A 100 -2.57 -14.50 2.64
CA MET A 100 -2.12 -13.74 1.48
C MET A 100 -0.70 -14.14 1.08
N ILE A 101 0.24 -14.11 2.02
CA ILE A 101 1.64 -14.47 1.73
C ILE A 101 1.77 -15.95 1.36
N ALA A 102 1.05 -16.84 2.04
CA ALA A 102 1.08 -18.27 1.70
C ALA A 102 0.62 -18.53 0.28
N ARG A 103 -0.40 -17.81 -0.19
CA ARG A 103 -0.93 -17.90 -1.56
C ARG A 103 0.01 -17.29 -2.59
N ASP A 104 0.47 -16.04 -2.33
CA ASP A 104 1.02 -15.17 -3.37
C ASP A 104 2.55 -15.11 -3.40
N LYS A 105 3.25 -15.63 -2.39
CA LYS A 105 4.72 -15.59 -2.29
C LYS A 105 5.47 -16.21 -3.47
N ASN A 106 4.84 -17.10 -4.23
CA ASN A 106 5.44 -17.77 -5.38
C ASN A 106 5.20 -17.03 -6.70
N HIS A 107 4.45 -15.92 -6.70
CA HIS A 107 4.27 -15.09 -7.88
C HIS A 107 5.47 -14.13 -8.05
N PRO A 108 6.26 -14.25 -9.13
CA PRO A 108 7.37 -13.35 -9.39
C PRO A 108 6.96 -11.88 -9.53
N CYS A 109 5.72 -11.62 -9.93
CA CYS A 109 5.19 -10.26 -10.06
C CYS A 109 5.03 -9.56 -8.70
N VAL A 110 4.79 -10.30 -7.61
CA VAL A 110 4.69 -9.72 -6.26
C VAL A 110 6.08 -9.35 -5.76
N VAL A 111 6.35 -8.06 -5.64
CA VAL A 111 7.68 -7.54 -5.28
C VAL A 111 7.70 -6.82 -3.94
N MET A 112 6.55 -6.57 -3.33
CA MET A 112 6.41 -5.86 -2.07
C MET A 112 5.08 -6.20 -1.41
N TRP A 113 5.06 -6.25 -0.08
CA TRP A 113 3.86 -6.44 0.72
C TRP A 113 3.41 -5.12 1.32
N SER A 114 2.14 -4.76 1.15
CA SER A 114 1.51 -3.63 1.81
C SER A 114 0.55 -4.11 2.89
N MET A 115 0.81 -3.73 4.12
CA MET A 115 0.01 -4.15 5.27
C MET A 115 -1.31 -3.38 5.42
N GLY A 116 -1.50 -2.28 4.68
CA GLY A 116 -2.72 -1.51 4.74
C GLY A 116 -2.63 -0.12 4.14
N ASN A 117 -3.77 0.58 4.16
CA ASN A 117 -3.91 1.90 3.58
C ASN A 117 -4.51 2.89 4.58
N GLU A 118 -3.84 4.02 4.75
CA GLU A 118 -4.29 5.20 5.49
C GLU A 118 -4.78 4.93 6.94
N PRO A 119 -4.06 4.12 7.73
CA PRO A 119 -4.40 4.00 9.13
C PRO A 119 -4.07 5.29 9.89
N ASP A 120 -4.76 5.50 11.00
CA ASP A 120 -4.47 6.60 11.91
C ASP A 120 -3.25 6.26 12.78
N THR A 121 -2.12 6.84 12.45
CA THR A 121 -0.85 6.65 13.17
C THR A 121 -0.47 7.85 14.07
N GLU A 122 -1.31 8.90 14.10
CA GLU A 122 -0.99 10.16 14.78
C GLU A 122 -1.70 10.32 16.13
N HIS A 123 -2.97 9.88 16.26
CA HIS A 123 -3.73 10.08 17.49
C HIS A 123 -3.25 9.18 18.61
N PHE A 124 -2.88 7.93 18.31
CA PHE A 124 -2.40 6.93 19.27
C PHE A 124 -1.09 6.29 18.80
N PRO A 125 0.02 7.06 18.73
CA PRO A 125 1.24 6.65 18.03
C PRO A 125 1.89 5.39 18.63
N GLU A 126 1.89 5.23 19.96
CA GLU A 126 2.47 4.03 20.60
C GLU A 126 1.65 2.78 20.31
N SER A 127 0.32 2.88 20.38
CA SER A 127 -0.57 1.75 20.06
C SER A 127 -0.52 1.39 18.59
N ALA A 128 -0.43 2.40 17.70
CA ALA A 128 -0.23 2.21 16.28
C ALA A 128 1.11 1.51 16.02
N TYR A 129 2.19 1.99 16.66
CA TYR A 129 3.51 1.37 16.53
C TYR A 129 3.50 -0.10 16.94
N ASP A 130 2.97 -0.41 18.14
CA ASP A 130 2.88 -1.78 18.63
C ASP A 130 2.08 -2.70 17.69
N TYR A 131 0.99 -2.17 17.13
CA TYR A 131 0.16 -2.92 16.19
C TYR A 131 0.89 -3.18 14.86
N TRP A 132 1.38 -2.13 14.20
CA TRP A 132 1.94 -2.23 12.85
C TRP A 132 3.33 -2.85 12.83
N HIS A 133 4.14 -2.60 13.86
CA HIS A 133 5.49 -3.21 13.95
C HIS A 133 5.41 -4.71 14.17
N SER A 134 4.47 -5.19 14.98
CA SER A 134 4.26 -6.64 15.13
C SER A 134 3.82 -7.31 13.82
N LEU A 135 3.01 -6.65 13.00
CA LEU A 135 2.62 -7.14 11.67
C LEU A 135 3.79 -7.07 10.66
N TYR A 136 4.63 -6.05 10.76
CA TYR A 136 5.85 -5.93 9.97
C TYR A 136 6.79 -7.11 10.22
N GLU A 137 7.10 -7.40 11.48
CA GLU A 137 7.93 -8.55 11.85
C GLU A 137 7.31 -9.88 11.41
N LEU A 138 6.00 -10.03 11.60
CA LEU A 138 5.28 -11.21 11.13
C LEU A 138 5.40 -11.37 9.61
N THR A 139 5.21 -10.31 8.83
CA THR A 139 5.28 -10.34 7.37
C THR A 139 6.64 -10.82 6.89
N HIS A 140 7.73 -10.27 7.42
CA HIS A 140 9.10 -10.73 7.13
C HIS A 140 9.30 -12.20 7.52
N SER A 141 8.78 -12.63 8.65
CA SER A 141 8.91 -14.03 9.08
C SER A 141 8.19 -15.03 8.17
N LEU A 142 7.18 -14.60 7.42
CA LEU A 142 6.37 -15.42 6.53
C LEU A 142 6.91 -15.49 5.09
N ASP A 143 7.66 -14.47 4.66
CA ASP A 143 8.17 -14.40 3.29
C ASP A 143 9.65 -14.85 3.21
N PRO A 144 9.92 -16.05 2.66
CA PRO A 144 11.30 -16.55 2.53
C PRO A 144 12.14 -15.77 1.51
N ALA A 145 11.52 -14.93 0.68
CA ALA A 145 12.20 -14.08 -0.28
C ALA A 145 12.60 -12.71 0.30
N ASP A 146 12.20 -12.43 1.54
CA ASP A 146 12.50 -11.19 2.27
C ASP A 146 12.14 -9.93 1.46
N ARG A 147 10.95 -9.93 0.85
CA ARG A 147 10.47 -8.78 0.09
C ARG A 147 10.23 -7.60 1.01
N PRO A 148 10.43 -6.37 0.52
CA PRO A 148 10.13 -5.16 1.27
C PRO A 148 8.68 -5.11 1.76
N VAL A 149 8.50 -4.57 2.96
CA VAL A 149 7.21 -4.40 3.61
C VAL A 149 6.92 -2.91 3.77
N THR A 150 5.69 -2.53 3.47
CA THR A 150 5.20 -1.16 3.60
C THR A 150 3.76 -1.12 4.11
N PHE A 151 3.28 0.05 4.39
CA PHE A 151 1.87 0.45 4.37
C PHE A 151 1.77 1.83 3.74
N VAL A 152 0.58 2.27 3.36
CA VAL A 152 0.41 3.58 2.73
C VAL A 152 -0.09 4.59 3.75
N CYS A 153 0.72 5.59 4.02
CA CYS A 153 0.43 6.66 4.99
C CYS A 153 -0.22 7.86 4.30
N CYS A 154 -1.25 8.46 4.90
CA CYS A 154 -1.79 9.75 4.48
C CYS A 154 -1.50 10.88 5.49
N GLN A 155 -0.99 10.55 6.66
CA GLN A 155 -0.69 11.51 7.72
C GLN A 155 0.43 12.48 7.32
N ASN A 156 0.38 13.69 7.87
CA ASN A 156 1.36 14.76 7.60
C ASN A 156 2.25 15.08 8.81
N ASN A 157 1.93 14.56 9.98
CA ASN A 157 2.69 14.79 11.20
C ASN A 157 3.70 13.66 11.42
N TYR A 158 4.81 13.74 10.70
CA TYR A 158 5.87 12.72 10.77
C TYR A 158 6.61 12.69 12.12
N GLU A 159 6.46 13.71 12.97
CA GLU A 159 7.04 13.69 14.31
C GLU A 159 6.26 12.72 15.22
N ARG A 160 4.95 12.64 15.03
CA ARG A 160 4.08 11.74 15.78
C ARG A 160 3.94 10.35 15.16
N ASP A 161 4.08 10.24 13.85
CA ASP A 161 4.01 8.95 13.16
C ASP A 161 5.27 8.13 13.43
N LEU A 162 5.17 7.21 14.37
CA LEU A 162 6.25 6.28 14.72
C LEU A 162 6.33 5.08 13.75
N VAL A 163 5.27 4.79 13.01
CA VAL A 163 5.13 3.59 12.17
C VAL A 163 5.88 3.73 10.86
N THR A 164 5.65 4.83 10.15
CA THR A 164 6.20 5.06 8.80
C THR A 164 7.72 4.92 8.74
N ARG A 165 8.42 5.29 9.83
CA ARG A 165 9.88 5.22 9.94
C ARG A 165 10.43 3.80 10.01
N THR A 166 9.61 2.82 10.34
CA THR A 166 10.02 1.44 10.57
C THR A 166 9.78 0.55 9.36
N MET A 167 9.18 1.08 8.32
CA MET A 167 8.92 0.36 7.09
C MET A 167 10.15 0.36 6.18
N ASP A 168 10.31 -0.69 5.37
CA ASP A 168 11.41 -0.78 4.39
C ASP A 168 11.26 0.26 3.28
N VAL A 169 10.02 0.56 2.92
CA VAL A 169 9.68 1.56 1.91
C VAL A 169 8.58 2.48 2.43
N VAL A 170 8.81 3.78 2.32
CA VAL A 170 7.82 4.79 2.70
C VAL A 170 6.88 5.04 1.52
N CYS A 171 5.61 4.65 1.70
CA CYS A 171 4.54 4.93 0.74
C CYS A 171 3.59 5.97 1.31
N VAL A 172 3.27 6.98 0.52
CA VAL A 172 2.40 8.08 0.96
C VAL A 172 1.33 8.40 -0.06
N ASN A 173 0.09 8.57 0.42
CA ASN A 173 -0.98 9.18 -0.35
C ASN A 173 -0.96 10.69 -0.12
N ARG A 174 -0.99 11.44 -1.21
CA ARG A 174 -1.05 12.91 -1.19
C ARG A 174 -2.11 13.40 -2.17
N TYR A 175 -2.93 14.32 -1.69
CA TYR A 175 -4.14 14.75 -2.41
C TYR A 175 -4.14 16.26 -2.69
N TYR A 176 -2.96 16.87 -2.75
CA TYR A 176 -2.82 18.28 -3.10
C TYR A 176 -3.29 18.52 -4.54
N GLY A 177 -4.13 19.53 -4.71
CA GLY A 177 -4.81 19.80 -5.98
C GLY A 177 -6.10 18.98 -6.19
N TRP A 178 -6.43 18.05 -5.29
CA TRP A 178 -7.66 17.28 -5.29
C TRP A 178 -8.55 17.61 -4.08
N TYR A 179 -8.30 17.00 -2.91
CA TYR A 179 -9.05 17.32 -1.69
C TYR A 179 -8.57 18.64 -1.05
N ASN A 180 -7.28 18.91 -1.14
CA ASN A 180 -6.68 20.11 -0.59
C ASN A 180 -6.12 20.97 -1.72
N LEU A 181 -6.30 22.31 -1.62
CA LEU A 181 -5.79 23.28 -2.59
C LEU A 181 -6.28 23.02 -4.02
N SER A 182 -7.52 22.50 -4.17
CA SER A 182 -8.14 22.34 -5.47
C SER A 182 -8.37 23.72 -6.12
N GLY A 183 -7.98 23.84 -7.40
CA GLY A 183 -8.07 25.11 -8.12
C GLY A 183 -6.86 26.06 -7.96
N ASP A 184 -5.91 25.74 -7.08
CA ASP A 184 -4.63 26.46 -6.93
C ASP A 184 -3.46 25.51 -7.15
N LEU A 185 -3.04 25.39 -8.41
CA LEU A 185 -2.00 24.44 -8.81
C LEU A 185 -0.62 24.82 -8.23
N ASP A 186 -0.31 26.09 -8.12
CA ASP A 186 0.98 26.56 -7.60
C ASP A 186 1.09 26.26 -6.09
N ALA A 187 0.04 26.54 -5.32
CA ALA A 187 -0.01 26.18 -3.91
C ALA A 187 0.02 24.65 -3.70
N ALA A 188 -0.66 23.90 -4.55
CA ALA A 188 -0.65 22.42 -4.50
C ALA A 188 0.75 21.85 -4.78
N CYS A 189 1.45 22.36 -5.80
CA CYS A 189 2.83 21.96 -6.11
C CYS A 189 3.79 22.33 -4.97
N TYR A 190 3.66 23.52 -4.38
CA TYR A 190 4.47 23.93 -3.25
C TYR A 190 4.27 23.01 -2.03
N ALA A 191 3.01 22.73 -1.68
CA ALA A 191 2.67 21.86 -0.55
C ALA A 191 3.17 20.42 -0.77
N LEU A 192 3.08 19.89 -2.01
CA LEU A 192 3.60 18.57 -2.35
C LEU A 192 5.12 18.53 -2.17
N ASN A 193 5.85 19.51 -2.70
CA ASN A 193 7.30 19.59 -2.55
C ASN A 193 7.72 19.67 -1.08
N LEU A 194 7.04 20.49 -0.28
CA LEU A 194 7.32 20.61 1.14
C LEU A 194 7.08 19.27 1.88
N SER A 195 6.01 18.56 1.56
CA SER A 195 5.71 17.23 2.10
C SER A 195 6.83 16.21 1.79
N LEU A 196 7.38 16.24 0.57
CA LEU A 196 8.45 15.33 0.16
C LEU A 196 9.79 15.61 0.83
N ILE A 197 10.10 16.88 1.13
CA ILE A 197 11.34 17.26 1.85
C ILE A 197 11.38 16.62 3.23
N HIS A 198 10.27 16.63 3.96
CA HIS A 198 10.19 16.03 5.30
C HIS A 198 10.34 14.48 5.29
N ILE A 199 10.10 13.83 4.17
CA ILE A 199 10.28 12.38 4.02
C ILE A 199 11.72 12.04 3.64
N SER A 200 12.33 12.84 2.76
CA SER A 200 13.66 12.56 2.19
C SER A 200 14.82 13.01 3.08
N GLU A 201 14.58 13.90 4.03
CA GLU A 201 15.59 14.36 4.99
C GLU A 201 15.08 14.09 6.43
N PRO A 202 15.29 12.85 6.97
CA PRO A 202 15.07 12.65 8.38
C PRO A 202 16.02 13.58 9.14
N THR A 203 15.46 14.46 9.93
CA THR A 203 16.22 15.33 10.83
C THR A 203 17.20 14.48 11.65
N ARG A 204 18.47 14.76 11.48
CA ARG A 204 19.56 14.19 12.26
C ARG A 204 19.46 14.59 13.73
#